data_f84730d0c7ef3c369ad600e3fe0abf86
#
_entry.id   f84730d0c7ef3c369ad600e3fe0abf86
#
_cell.length_a   1.000
_cell.length_b   1.000
_cell.length_c   1.000
_cell.angle_alpha   90.00
_cell.angle_beta   90.00
_cell.angle_gamma   90.00
#
_symmetry.space_group_name_H-M   'P 1'
#
loop_
_entity.id
_entity.type
_entity.pdbx_description
1 polymer ?
#
loop_
_entity_poly.entity_id
_entity_poly.type
_entity_poly.pdbx_seq_one_letter_code
_entity_poly.pdbx_strand_id
1 'polypeptide(L)'
;LRECGVEGLPRMYNDNKACASFILHISKALEAEIYDRLRKSPWFGLMVDEATDVSVTKNLILYATFVEGRQVRTSYLGLLEVEDGTSNTITESILALLKKWNLDVRKMMGFGSDGASVMVGMSTGVATRLKSYNPFMTSLHCCAHRTNLCVQEASKNIEVKETCKQLDALVNRVAAHFSRSSLRQGELTKMQDALEYTHLHILGIVKTRWLSRHGAIMRVCDVYEPLMKTLQSQSDAYNVFLSLRNFKVVYMLHFLADVLKIMSTLSMEFQKEYVDVTCIGGLAMIAIGEIEEQFLHHVMMDLNGFEKDSYNYPIIPEYGREKGMLSVLRDAIKGNMYKSILMDRCIDGEDLIEAIRFQTLFSKALIETIKKRLQDPVTLCALKMLSPMNMSTGSTSILARKTMGLNELKTLGNFYGIQKMVDGKAFSPIIDNDKLYDEYAIFKRQATTEWLGRDFLDVWGMINCNDVWKEKLPELLKLSLIGLIQCSSTAACERGFSRLNLIKNKFRNR
;
A
#
# COMPACT_ATOMS: atom_id res chain seq x y z
N LEU A 1 37.53 9.10 -7.73
CA LEU A 1 38.46 8.09 -7.16
C LEU A 1 39.84 8.69 -6.88
N ARG A 2 40.37 9.57 -7.79
CA ARG A 2 41.64 10.30 -7.52
C ARG A 2 41.49 11.28 -6.36
N GLU A 3 40.36 11.97 -6.27
CA GLU A 3 40.03 12.85 -5.16
C GLU A 3 39.86 12.08 -3.83
N CYS A 4 39.64 10.78 -3.91
CA CYS A 4 39.58 9.87 -2.76
C CYS A 4 40.94 9.19 -2.45
N GLY A 5 42.05 9.63 -3.03
CA GLY A 5 43.40 9.15 -2.73
C GLY A 5 43.77 7.80 -3.40
N VAL A 6 43.01 7.33 -4.40
CA VAL A 6 43.37 6.11 -5.15
C VAL A 6 44.44 6.42 -6.17
N GLU A 7 45.71 6.03 -5.86
CA GLU A 7 46.86 6.15 -6.74
C GLU A 7 46.87 5.04 -7.82
N GLY A 8 47.50 5.32 -8.94
CA GLY A 8 47.73 4.33 -10.01
C GLY A 8 46.63 4.14 -11.04
N LEU A 9 45.57 4.96 -11.02
CA LEU A 9 44.52 4.90 -12.03
C LEU A 9 45.06 5.37 -13.41
N PRO A 10 44.96 4.53 -14.47
CA PRO A 10 45.42 4.90 -15.82
C PRO A 10 44.67 6.13 -16.33
N ARG A 11 45.37 7.02 -17.03
CA ARG A 11 44.75 8.22 -17.66
C ARG A 11 43.74 7.88 -18.78
N MET A 12 43.79 6.64 -19.29
CA MET A 12 43.08 6.19 -20.48
C MET A 12 41.56 5.89 -20.33
N TYR A 13 40.98 6.02 -19.18
CA TYR A 13 39.56 5.68 -18.97
C TYR A 13 38.76 6.74 -18.20
N ASN A 14 39.08 8.03 -18.44
CA ASN A 14 38.48 9.15 -17.71
C ASN A 14 37.42 9.91 -18.53
N ASP A 15 37.00 9.39 -19.67
CA ASP A 15 35.97 10.04 -20.49
C ASP A 15 34.56 9.46 -20.21
N ASN A 16 33.55 10.17 -20.64
CA ASN A 16 32.15 9.78 -20.49
C ASN A 16 31.84 8.44 -21.18
N LYS A 17 32.52 8.10 -22.28
CA LYS A 17 32.33 6.86 -23.04
C LYS A 17 32.86 5.66 -22.27
N ALA A 18 34.05 5.78 -21.69
CA ALA A 18 34.64 4.77 -20.85
C ALA A 18 33.79 4.50 -19.62
N CYS A 19 33.32 5.58 -18.94
CA CYS A 19 32.41 5.48 -17.79
C CYS A 19 31.10 4.76 -18.17
N ALA A 20 30.47 5.13 -19.28
CA ALA A 20 29.27 4.47 -19.78
C ALA A 20 29.51 2.98 -20.11
N SER A 21 30.68 2.67 -20.73
CA SER A 21 31.06 1.29 -21.01
C SER A 21 31.24 0.45 -19.74
N PHE A 22 31.88 0.98 -18.69
CA PHE A 22 32.00 0.29 -17.40
C PHE A 22 30.65 0.04 -16.77
N ILE A 23 29.79 1.07 -16.71
CA ILE A 23 28.41 0.92 -16.18
C ILE A 23 27.67 -0.18 -16.93
N LEU A 24 27.75 -0.21 -18.27
CA LEU A 24 27.10 -1.24 -19.10
C LEU A 24 27.61 -2.65 -18.79
N HIS A 25 28.93 -2.83 -18.64
CA HIS A 25 29.49 -4.15 -18.33
C HIS A 25 29.15 -4.61 -16.93
N ILE A 26 29.19 -3.71 -15.94
CA ILE A 26 28.76 -4.00 -14.57
C ILE A 26 27.26 -4.37 -14.55
N SER A 27 26.41 -3.61 -15.25
CA SER A 27 24.98 -3.90 -15.37
C SER A 27 24.73 -5.29 -15.96
N LYS A 28 25.42 -5.65 -17.06
CA LYS A 28 25.30 -6.99 -17.67
C LYS A 28 25.73 -8.12 -16.74
N ALA A 29 26.79 -7.92 -15.98
CA ALA A 29 27.25 -8.92 -15.00
C ALA A 29 26.25 -9.12 -13.88
N LEU A 30 25.70 -8.03 -13.32
CA LEU A 30 24.66 -8.08 -12.29
C LEU A 30 23.35 -8.69 -12.81
N GLU A 31 22.95 -8.33 -14.04
CA GLU A 31 21.79 -8.96 -14.69
C GLU A 31 21.99 -10.47 -14.82
N ALA A 32 23.13 -10.92 -15.34
CA ALA A 32 23.41 -12.35 -15.51
C ALA A 32 23.33 -13.12 -14.17
N GLU A 33 23.88 -12.55 -13.10
CA GLU A 33 23.80 -13.13 -11.75
C GLU A 33 22.35 -13.24 -11.25
N ILE A 34 21.54 -12.16 -11.37
CA ILE A 34 20.14 -12.16 -10.95
C ILE A 34 19.35 -13.23 -11.70
N TYR A 35 19.52 -13.32 -13.02
CA TYR A 35 18.82 -14.32 -13.82
C TYR A 35 19.28 -15.75 -13.52
N ASP A 36 20.57 -15.97 -13.21
CA ASP A 36 21.06 -17.28 -12.78
C ASP A 36 20.43 -17.72 -11.45
N ARG A 37 20.35 -16.84 -10.47
CA ARG A 37 19.68 -17.09 -9.20
C ARG A 37 18.18 -17.38 -9.41
N LEU A 38 17.53 -16.63 -10.26
CA LEU A 38 16.10 -16.80 -10.58
C LEU A 38 15.81 -18.14 -11.27
N ARG A 39 16.67 -18.59 -12.20
CA ARG A 39 16.55 -19.90 -12.84
C ARG A 39 16.66 -21.07 -11.85
N LYS A 40 17.47 -20.91 -10.80
CA LYS A 40 17.65 -21.93 -9.73
C LYS A 40 16.45 -22.01 -8.80
N SER A 41 15.64 -20.97 -8.71
CA SER A 41 14.41 -20.99 -7.90
C SER A 41 13.36 -21.91 -8.53
N PRO A 42 12.64 -22.71 -7.70
CA PRO A 42 11.57 -23.56 -8.22
C PRO A 42 10.42 -22.73 -8.79
N TRP A 43 10.09 -21.61 -8.18
CA TRP A 43 9.00 -20.72 -8.55
C TRP A 43 9.43 -19.24 -8.45
N PHE A 44 8.74 -18.36 -9.18
CA PHE A 44 8.89 -16.93 -9.03
C PHE A 44 7.55 -16.20 -9.22
N GLY A 45 7.45 -15.01 -8.64
CA GLY A 45 6.41 -14.04 -8.91
C GLY A 45 6.95 -12.91 -9.79
N LEU A 46 6.09 -12.31 -10.60
CA LEU A 46 6.42 -11.16 -11.45
C LEU A 46 5.59 -9.95 -11.06
N MET A 47 6.25 -8.85 -10.73
CA MET A 47 5.63 -7.54 -10.53
C MET A 47 5.83 -6.67 -11.76
N VAL A 48 4.76 -6.03 -12.20
CA VAL A 48 4.76 -5.19 -13.40
C VAL A 48 4.02 -3.89 -13.11
N ASP A 49 4.58 -2.79 -13.60
CA ASP A 49 3.94 -1.47 -13.54
C ASP A 49 4.31 -0.66 -14.79
N GLU A 50 3.39 0.21 -15.23
CA GLU A 50 3.56 1.05 -16.41
C GLU A 50 3.66 2.52 -16.01
N ALA A 51 4.61 3.23 -16.59
CA ALA A 51 4.70 4.68 -16.48
C ALA A 51 5.11 5.32 -17.81
N THR A 52 4.61 6.52 -18.04
CA THR A 52 5.05 7.36 -19.15
C THR A 52 6.14 8.30 -18.65
N ASP A 53 7.28 8.29 -19.31
CA ASP A 53 8.40 9.16 -18.95
C ASP A 53 8.27 10.59 -19.51
N VAL A 54 9.23 11.45 -19.19
CA VAL A 54 9.28 12.85 -19.70
C VAL A 54 9.39 12.97 -21.22
N SER A 55 9.78 11.89 -21.91
CA SER A 55 9.87 11.81 -23.38
C SER A 55 8.57 11.29 -24.01
N VAL A 56 7.51 11.13 -23.21
CA VAL A 56 6.22 10.55 -23.63
C VAL A 56 6.35 9.08 -24.09
N THR A 57 7.45 8.41 -23.69
CA THR A 57 7.65 6.99 -23.95
C THR A 57 6.99 6.17 -22.84
N LYS A 58 6.21 5.17 -23.23
CA LYS A 58 5.63 4.21 -22.29
C LYS A 58 6.66 3.18 -21.89
N ASN A 59 6.93 3.10 -20.62
CA ASN A 59 7.90 2.18 -20.04
C ASN A 59 7.20 1.19 -19.11
N LEU A 60 7.52 -0.08 -19.27
CA LEU A 60 7.09 -1.17 -18.41
C LEU A 60 8.27 -1.58 -17.54
N ILE A 61 8.14 -1.45 -16.22
CA ILE A 61 9.16 -1.90 -15.29
C ILE A 61 8.78 -3.26 -14.72
N LEU A 62 9.75 -4.16 -14.62
CA LEU A 62 9.56 -5.52 -14.16
C LEU A 62 10.49 -5.85 -13.00
N TYR A 63 9.91 -6.46 -11.96
CA TYR A 63 10.61 -7.06 -10.84
C TYR A 63 10.19 -8.50 -10.65
N ALA A 64 11.11 -9.38 -10.27
CA ALA A 64 10.77 -10.74 -9.84
C ALA A 64 10.93 -10.90 -8.34
N THR A 65 10.02 -11.69 -7.76
CA THR A 65 10.11 -12.17 -6.38
C THR A 65 10.37 -13.66 -6.38
N PHE A 66 11.37 -14.14 -5.65
CA PHE A 66 11.73 -15.54 -5.56
C PHE A 66 12.33 -15.86 -4.19
N VAL A 67 12.32 -17.15 -3.82
CA VAL A 67 12.91 -17.60 -2.56
C VAL A 67 14.34 -18.06 -2.78
N GLU A 68 15.25 -17.55 -1.94
CA GLU A 68 16.64 -17.94 -1.91
C GLU A 68 17.03 -18.28 -0.46
N GLY A 69 17.28 -19.55 -0.19
CA GLY A 69 17.52 -20.02 1.17
C GLY A 69 16.31 -19.73 2.08
N ARG A 70 16.52 -18.92 3.12
CA ARG A 70 15.48 -18.51 4.07
C ARG A 70 14.81 -17.17 3.73
N GLN A 71 15.17 -16.54 2.62
CA GLN A 71 14.78 -15.17 2.33
C GLN A 71 13.95 -15.09 1.05
N VAL A 72 12.97 -14.20 1.07
CA VAL A 72 12.31 -13.72 -0.15
C VAL A 72 13.15 -12.59 -0.74
N ARG A 73 13.47 -12.70 -2.01
CA ARG A 73 14.25 -11.70 -2.77
C ARG A 73 13.36 -11.03 -3.80
N THR A 74 13.45 -9.72 -3.86
CA THR A 74 12.85 -8.91 -4.93
C THR A 74 13.97 -8.30 -5.77
N SER A 75 14.01 -8.64 -7.05
CA SER A 75 15.07 -8.20 -7.96
C SER A 75 14.50 -7.54 -9.20
N TYR A 76 15.14 -6.45 -9.63
CA TYR A 76 14.85 -5.78 -10.89
C TYR A 76 15.19 -6.68 -12.06
N LEU A 77 14.26 -6.87 -12.99
CA LEU A 77 14.48 -7.66 -14.21
C LEU A 77 14.71 -6.80 -15.45
N GLY A 78 14.07 -5.65 -15.55
CA GLY A 78 14.23 -4.82 -16.73
C GLY A 78 13.24 -3.67 -16.82
N LEU A 79 13.56 -2.76 -17.73
CA LEU A 79 12.70 -1.70 -18.20
C LEU A 79 12.48 -1.93 -19.69
N LEU A 80 11.23 -2.11 -20.10
CA LEU A 80 10.86 -2.36 -21.49
C LEU A 80 10.11 -1.14 -22.02
N GLU A 81 10.52 -0.64 -23.18
CA GLU A 81 9.72 0.31 -23.92
C GLU A 81 8.61 -0.45 -24.65
N VAL A 82 7.38 0.04 -24.53
CA VAL A 82 6.21 -0.53 -25.19
C VAL A 82 5.61 0.49 -26.16
N GLU A 83 5.34 0.05 -27.40
CA GLU A 83 4.83 0.93 -28.46
C GLU A 83 3.43 1.44 -28.11
N ASP A 84 2.61 0.55 -27.59
CA ASP A 84 1.28 0.87 -27.08
C ASP A 84 1.05 0.25 -25.69
N GLY A 85 0.04 0.69 -24.95
CA GLY A 85 -0.31 0.12 -23.66
C GLY A 85 -1.36 -1.01 -23.79
N THR A 86 -1.39 -1.75 -24.89
CA THR A 86 -2.35 -2.86 -25.04
C THR A 86 -1.90 -4.09 -24.25
N SER A 87 -2.86 -4.85 -23.77
CA SER A 87 -2.57 -6.10 -23.03
C SER A 87 -1.80 -7.11 -23.88
N ASN A 88 -1.97 -7.08 -25.22
CA ASN A 88 -1.24 -7.97 -26.12
C ASN A 88 0.24 -7.61 -26.16
N THR A 89 0.55 -6.35 -26.47
CA THR A 89 1.94 -5.84 -26.55
C THR A 89 2.68 -6.03 -25.22
N ILE A 90 2.01 -5.73 -24.10
CA ILE A 90 2.60 -5.96 -22.76
C ILE A 90 2.89 -7.44 -22.53
N THR A 91 1.93 -8.33 -22.86
CA THR A 91 2.12 -9.78 -22.67
C THR A 91 3.28 -10.31 -23.53
N GLU A 92 3.33 -9.94 -24.80
CA GLU A 92 4.39 -10.35 -25.72
C GLU A 92 5.76 -9.84 -25.25
N SER A 93 5.85 -8.60 -24.79
CA SER A 93 7.07 -8.02 -24.22
C SER A 93 7.56 -8.79 -22.98
N ILE A 94 6.65 -9.17 -22.08
CA ILE A 94 6.97 -10.01 -20.90
C ILE A 94 7.48 -11.37 -21.36
N LEU A 95 6.79 -12.06 -22.27
CA LEU A 95 7.19 -13.37 -22.76
C LEU A 95 8.53 -13.32 -23.51
N ALA A 96 8.79 -12.28 -24.30
CA ALA A 96 10.05 -12.08 -24.97
C ALA A 96 11.21 -11.91 -23.98
N LEU A 97 11.00 -11.14 -22.88
CA LEU A 97 11.99 -11.00 -21.80
C LEU A 97 12.28 -12.34 -21.13
N LEU A 98 11.24 -13.08 -20.75
CA LEU A 98 11.39 -14.40 -20.12
C LEU A 98 12.16 -15.37 -21.04
N LYS A 99 11.80 -15.40 -22.32
CA LYS A 99 12.49 -16.21 -23.33
C LYS A 99 13.97 -15.81 -23.50
N LYS A 100 14.25 -14.51 -23.59
CA LYS A 100 15.64 -13.98 -23.70
C LYS A 100 16.54 -14.51 -22.59
N TRP A 101 16.03 -14.64 -21.39
CA TRP A 101 16.79 -15.05 -20.21
C TRP A 101 16.58 -16.52 -19.82
N ASN A 102 15.95 -17.30 -20.71
CA ASN A 102 15.66 -18.73 -20.49
C ASN A 102 14.93 -18.99 -19.16
N LEU A 103 13.92 -18.16 -18.87
CA LEU A 103 13.02 -18.32 -17.73
C LEU A 103 11.75 -19.04 -18.18
N ASP A 104 11.43 -20.15 -17.55
CA ASP A 104 10.20 -20.89 -17.86
C ASP A 104 8.97 -20.18 -17.29
N VAL A 105 8.09 -19.71 -18.17
CA VAL A 105 6.83 -19.07 -17.77
C VAL A 105 5.95 -19.95 -16.86
N ARG A 106 6.08 -21.28 -16.96
CA ARG A 106 5.35 -22.24 -16.10
C ARG A 106 5.81 -22.20 -14.64
N LYS A 107 7.00 -21.64 -14.36
CA LYS A 107 7.49 -21.38 -13.00
C LYS A 107 6.97 -20.08 -12.42
N MET A 108 6.31 -19.23 -13.21
CA MET A 108 5.73 -17.97 -12.74
C MET A 108 4.38 -18.24 -12.05
N MET A 109 4.39 -18.30 -10.71
CA MET A 109 3.22 -18.64 -9.90
C MET A 109 2.48 -17.44 -9.32
N GLY A 110 3.08 -16.26 -9.36
CA GLY A 110 2.49 -14.99 -8.92
C GLY A 110 2.61 -13.90 -9.97
N PHE A 111 1.56 -13.10 -10.16
CA PHE A 111 1.58 -11.90 -10.98
C PHE A 111 0.97 -10.74 -10.21
N GLY A 112 1.70 -9.64 -10.05
CA GLY A 112 1.26 -8.43 -9.37
C GLY A 112 1.32 -7.22 -10.29
N SER A 113 0.24 -6.45 -10.34
CA SER A 113 0.16 -5.21 -11.11
C SER A 113 -0.75 -4.18 -10.42
N ASP A 114 -0.88 -3.01 -10.99
CA ASP A 114 -1.96 -2.09 -10.66
C ASP A 114 -3.32 -2.68 -11.10
N GLY A 115 -4.40 -2.02 -10.73
CA GLY A 115 -5.76 -2.48 -11.07
C GLY A 115 -6.26 -2.01 -12.42
N ALA A 116 -5.40 -1.55 -13.33
CA ALA A 116 -5.80 -1.14 -14.66
C ALA A 116 -6.46 -2.30 -15.43
N SER A 117 -7.51 -2.01 -16.18
CA SER A 117 -8.25 -3.03 -16.94
C SER A 117 -7.36 -3.76 -17.96
N VAL A 118 -6.34 -3.10 -18.48
CA VAL A 118 -5.31 -3.69 -19.35
C VAL A 118 -4.55 -4.80 -18.63
N MET A 119 -4.26 -4.63 -17.34
CA MET A 119 -3.50 -5.62 -16.52
C MET A 119 -4.39 -6.75 -16.00
N VAL A 120 -5.55 -6.40 -15.40
CA VAL A 120 -6.38 -7.37 -14.64
C VAL A 120 -7.71 -7.72 -15.32
N GLY A 121 -7.99 -7.23 -16.52
CA GLY A 121 -9.24 -7.49 -17.23
C GLY A 121 -9.52 -8.97 -17.40
N MET A 122 -10.73 -9.41 -17.05
CA MET A 122 -11.09 -10.84 -16.95
C MET A 122 -11.05 -11.59 -18.30
N SER A 123 -11.28 -10.91 -19.42
CA SER A 123 -11.32 -11.55 -20.74
C SER A 123 -10.01 -11.37 -21.53
N THR A 124 -9.39 -10.20 -21.48
CA THR A 124 -8.27 -9.85 -22.35
C THR A 124 -7.09 -9.21 -21.64
N GLY A 125 -7.13 -9.09 -20.31
CA GLY A 125 -6.04 -8.50 -19.53
C GLY A 125 -4.75 -9.33 -19.57
N VAL A 126 -3.62 -8.68 -19.29
CA VAL A 126 -2.29 -9.32 -19.24
C VAL A 126 -2.30 -10.55 -18.34
N ALA A 127 -2.86 -10.45 -17.13
CA ALA A 127 -2.98 -11.57 -16.20
C ALA A 127 -3.74 -12.76 -16.80
N THR A 128 -4.84 -12.49 -17.52
CA THR A 128 -5.65 -13.52 -18.18
C THR A 128 -4.88 -14.20 -19.31
N ARG A 129 -4.16 -13.41 -20.13
CA ARG A 129 -3.30 -13.95 -21.20
C ARG A 129 -2.14 -14.78 -20.66
N LEU A 130 -1.50 -14.36 -19.58
CA LEU A 130 -0.42 -15.11 -18.95
C LEU A 130 -0.91 -16.44 -18.34
N LYS A 131 -2.17 -16.51 -17.85
CA LYS A 131 -2.77 -17.75 -17.38
C LYS A 131 -2.95 -18.83 -18.44
N SER A 132 -2.98 -18.49 -19.74
CA SER A 132 -2.96 -19.51 -20.80
C SER A 132 -1.62 -20.23 -20.91
N TYR A 133 -0.53 -19.64 -20.41
CA TYR A 133 0.81 -20.25 -20.33
C TYR A 133 1.05 -20.97 -18.99
N ASN A 134 0.40 -20.51 -17.91
CA ASN A 134 0.43 -21.18 -16.61
C ASN A 134 -0.92 -21.00 -15.87
N PRO A 135 -1.84 -21.99 -15.94
CA PRO A 135 -3.16 -21.90 -15.33
C PRO A 135 -3.13 -21.99 -13.79
N PHE A 136 -1.98 -22.29 -13.19
CA PHE A 136 -1.79 -22.29 -11.73
C PHE A 136 -1.31 -20.95 -11.19
N MET A 137 -0.99 -20.00 -12.09
CA MET A 137 -0.60 -18.66 -11.69
C MET A 137 -1.76 -17.92 -11.04
N THR A 138 -1.50 -17.32 -9.88
CA THR A 138 -2.41 -16.38 -9.22
C THR A 138 -2.02 -14.95 -9.58
N SER A 139 -3.02 -14.07 -9.68
CA SER A 139 -2.78 -12.65 -9.95
C SER A 139 -3.38 -11.80 -8.85
N LEU A 140 -2.62 -10.80 -8.40
CA LEU A 140 -3.01 -9.86 -7.37
C LEU A 140 -2.96 -8.43 -7.90
N HIS A 141 -4.01 -7.69 -7.58
CA HIS A 141 -3.99 -6.24 -7.66
C HIS A 141 -3.24 -5.70 -6.44
N CYS A 142 -2.26 -4.83 -6.65
CA CYS A 142 -1.41 -4.23 -5.61
C CYS A 142 -2.22 -3.75 -4.40
N CYS A 143 -1.91 -4.29 -3.21
CA CYS A 143 -2.64 -3.97 -1.98
C CYS A 143 -2.52 -2.50 -1.59
N ALA A 144 -1.34 -1.89 -1.76
CA ALA A 144 -1.13 -0.47 -1.49
C ALA A 144 -1.98 0.41 -2.44
N HIS A 145 -2.09 0.01 -3.72
CA HIS A 145 -2.97 0.69 -4.67
C HIS A 145 -4.45 0.52 -4.29
N ARG A 146 -4.88 -0.72 -3.93
CA ARG A 146 -6.25 -1.00 -3.45
C ARG A 146 -6.59 -0.16 -2.22
N THR A 147 -5.67 0.01 -1.26
CA THR A 147 -5.86 0.84 -0.06
C THR A 147 -6.11 2.31 -0.43
N ASN A 148 -5.36 2.86 -1.38
CA ASN A 148 -5.60 4.23 -1.88
C ASN A 148 -6.96 4.35 -2.58
N LEU A 149 -7.35 3.34 -3.36
CA LEU A 149 -8.67 3.30 -4.00
C LEU A 149 -9.82 3.24 -2.97
N CYS A 150 -9.63 2.59 -1.81
CA CYS A 150 -10.64 2.61 -0.73
C CYS A 150 -10.96 4.04 -0.31
N VAL A 151 -9.95 4.85 -0.05
CA VAL A 151 -10.12 6.26 0.35
C VAL A 151 -10.75 7.08 -0.78
N GLN A 152 -10.31 6.87 -2.03
CA GLN A 152 -10.87 7.59 -3.17
C GLN A 152 -12.35 7.25 -3.42
N GLU A 153 -12.73 5.98 -3.29
CA GLU A 153 -14.12 5.53 -3.49
C GLU A 153 -15.01 6.00 -2.34
N ALA A 154 -14.56 5.89 -1.08
CA ALA A 154 -15.26 6.43 0.07
C ALA A 154 -15.53 7.94 -0.07
N SER A 155 -14.54 8.70 -0.55
CA SER A 155 -14.68 10.14 -0.81
C SER A 155 -15.64 10.48 -1.95
N LYS A 156 -16.03 9.51 -2.79
CA LYS A 156 -17.00 9.65 -3.87
C LYS A 156 -18.40 9.18 -3.48
N ASN A 157 -18.59 8.64 -2.27
CA ASN A 157 -19.92 8.29 -1.77
C ASN A 157 -20.83 9.51 -1.83
N ILE A 158 -22.09 9.33 -2.26
CA ILE A 158 -23.03 10.40 -2.59
C ILE A 158 -23.25 11.37 -1.42
N GLU A 159 -23.22 10.86 -0.19
CA GLU A 159 -23.52 11.62 1.02
C GLU A 159 -22.35 12.51 1.50
N VAL A 160 -21.11 12.21 1.10
CA VAL A 160 -19.91 12.94 1.55
C VAL A 160 -19.11 13.58 0.40
N LYS A 161 -19.44 13.23 -0.84
CA LYS A 161 -18.67 13.61 -2.03
C LYS A 161 -18.43 15.10 -2.17
N GLU A 162 -19.46 15.91 -1.96
CA GLU A 162 -19.35 17.36 -2.17
C GLU A 162 -18.49 17.98 -1.08
N THR A 163 -18.71 17.59 0.18
CA THR A 163 -17.87 18.02 1.31
C THR A 163 -16.41 17.63 1.12
N CYS A 164 -16.13 16.39 0.69
CA CYS A 164 -14.77 15.96 0.40
C CYS A 164 -14.11 16.80 -0.69
N LYS A 165 -14.83 17.14 -1.78
CA LYS A 165 -14.30 17.99 -2.84
C LYS A 165 -14.00 19.42 -2.34
N GLN A 166 -14.88 19.98 -1.51
CA GLN A 166 -14.68 21.31 -0.95
C GLN A 166 -13.47 21.35 -0.02
N LEU A 167 -13.29 20.35 0.85
CA LEU A 167 -12.14 20.23 1.72
C LEU A 167 -10.82 20.05 0.92
N ASP A 168 -10.81 19.16 -0.06
CA ASP A 168 -9.64 18.93 -0.93
C ASP A 168 -9.29 20.21 -1.74
N ALA A 169 -10.30 20.93 -2.24
CA ALA A 169 -10.10 22.20 -2.94
C ALA A 169 -9.56 23.29 -2.00
N LEU A 170 -10.02 23.33 -0.75
CA LEU A 170 -9.52 24.26 0.28
C LEU A 170 -8.05 23.99 0.58
N VAL A 171 -7.68 22.73 0.88
CA VAL A 171 -6.29 22.33 1.16
C VAL A 171 -5.38 22.68 -0.03
N ASN A 172 -5.83 22.43 -1.26
CA ASN A 172 -5.06 22.76 -2.47
C ASN A 172 -4.95 24.27 -2.70
N ARG A 173 -5.96 25.07 -2.35
CA ARG A 173 -5.89 26.54 -2.39
C ARG A 173 -4.86 27.06 -1.40
N VAL A 174 -4.84 26.54 -0.17
CA VAL A 174 -3.82 26.85 0.84
C VAL A 174 -2.42 26.54 0.28
N ALA A 175 -2.22 25.33 -0.23
CA ALA A 175 -0.94 24.92 -0.80
C ALA A 175 -0.50 25.80 -1.98
N ALA A 176 -1.41 26.10 -2.90
CA ALA A 176 -1.13 26.94 -4.05
C ALA A 176 -0.78 28.40 -3.66
N HIS A 177 -1.38 28.91 -2.58
CA HIS A 177 -1.12 30.24 -2.07
C HIS A 177 0.33 30.41 -1.62
N PHE A 178 0.86 29.45 -0.89
CA PHE A 178 2.25 29.49 -0.38
C PHE A 178 3.28 29.01 -1.40
N SER A 179 3.00 27.97 -2.18
CA SER A 179 3.97 27.40 -3.13
C SER A 179 4.31 28.32 -4.31
N ARG A 180 3.47 29.32 -4.61
CA ARG A 180 3.65 30.25 -5.72
C ARG A 180 4.39 31.53 -5.34
N SER A 181 4.75 31.71 -4.07
CA SER A 181 5.39 32.95 -3.59
C SER A 181 6.36 32.65 -2.46
N SER A 182 7.64 32.91 -2.71
CA SER A 182 8.69 32.82 -1.70
C SER A 182 8.47 33.84 -0.56
N LEU A 183 7.88 35.00 -0.86
CA LEU A 183 7.56 36.03 0.13
C LEU A 183 6.54 35.47 1.14
N ARG A 184 5.40 34.94 0.66
CA ARG A 184 4.36 34.36 1.52
C ARG A 184 4.87 33.18 2.34
N GLN A 185 5.69 32.32 1.72
CA GLN A 185 6.34 31.22 2.45
C GLN A 185 7.28 31.77 3.54
N GLY A 186 8.01 32.83 3.27
CA GLY A 186 8.86 33.53 4.27
C GLY A 186 8.06 34.13 5.41
N GLU A 187 6.89 34.70 5.14
CA GLU A 187 5.98 35.24 6.17
C GLU A 187 5.44 34.10 7.07
N LEU A 188 5.04 32.94 6.48
CA LEU A 188 4.63 31.77 7.25
C LEU A 188 5.78 31.26 8.13
N THR A 189 7.01 31.20 7.60
CA THR A 189 8.18 30.77 8.36
C THR A 189 8.46 31.69 9.55
N LYS A 190 8.41 33.01 9.35
CA LYS A 190 8.54 33.99 10.45
C LYS A 190 7.46 33.83 11.51
N MET A 191 6.21 33.51 11.09
CA MET A 191 5.12 33.29 12.03
C MET A 191 5.31 31.96 12.80
N GLN A 192 5.85 30.93 12.15
CA GLN A 192 6.22 29.67 12.80
C GLN A 192 7.32 29.90 13.85
N ASP A 193 8.34 30.73 13.53
CA ASP A 193 9.39 31.14 14.48
C ASP A 193 8.78 31.87 15.69
N ALA A 194 7.96 32.86 15.44
CA ALA A 194 7.36 33.72 16.48
C ALA A 194 6.44 32.92 17.45
N LEU A 195 5.91 31.79 17.01
CA LEU A 195 5.04 30.92 17.79
C LEU A 195 5.73 29.62 18.24
N GLU A 196 7.04 29.49 18.03
CA GLU A 196 7.86 28.31 18.37
C GLU A 196 7.38 27.00 17.69
N TYR A 197 6.85 27.11 16.46
CA TYR A 197 6.51 25.95 15.64
C TYR A 197 7.70 25.49 14.79
N THR A 198 7.77 24.18 14.52
CA THR A 198 8.73 23.65 13.53
C THR A 198 8.46 24.22 12.14
N HIS A 199 9.52 24.53 11.39
CA HIS A 199 9.42 25.00 10.00
C HIS A 199 8.86 23.91 9.09
N LEU A 200 7.61 24.04 8.71
CA LEU A 200 6.92 23.10 7.86
C LEU A 200 6.31 23.82 6.66
N HIS A 201 6.63 23.33 5.45
CA HIS A 201 5.98 23.81 4.22
C HIS A 201 4.59 23.22 4.04
N ILE A 202 3.65 24.01 3.54
CA ILE A 202 2.31 23.52 3.18
C ILE A 202 2.42 22.57 1.99
N LEU A 203 1.71 21.45 2.07
CA LEU A 203 1.68 20.41 1.05
C LEU A 203 0.34 20.43 0.31
N GLY A 204 0.38 20.22 -1.01
CA GLY A 204 -0.83 20.01 -1.82
C GLY A 204 -1.16 18.53 -1.98
N ILE A 205 -2.42 18.26 -2.27
CA ILE A 205 -2.92 16.92 -2.58
C ILE A 205 -2.52 16.56 -4.02
N VAL A 206 -1.70 15.54 -4.20
CA VAL A 206 -1.25 15.03 -5.50
C VAL A 206 -1.98 13.72 -5.79
N LYS A 207 -2.85 13.70 -6.80
CA LYS A 207 -3.73 12.55 -7.11
C LYS A 207 -2.97 11.25 -7.38
N THR A 208 -1.77 11.33 -7.95
CA THR A 208 -0.94 10.19 -8.32
C THR A 208 -0.03 9.67 -7.21
N ARG A 209 0.07 10.38 -6.09
CA ARG A 209 0.91 9.95 -4.95
C ARG A 209 0.05 9.38 -3.84
N TRP A 210 0.33 8.15 -3.48
CA TRP A 210 -0.26 7.53 -2.30
C TRP A 210 0.00 8.40 -1.07
N LEU A 211 -0.94 8.40 -0.17
CA LEU A 211 -0.87 9.11 1.11
C LEU A 211 -0.71 10.65 1.03
N SER A 212 -0.65 11.25 -0.17
CA SER A 212 -0.48 12.70 -0.30
C SER A 212 -1.64 13.48 0.34
N ARG A 213 -2.86 12.94 0.30
CA ARG A 213 -4.03 13.54 0.93
C ARG A 213 -3.88 13.61 2.45
N HIS A 214 -3.47 12.50 3.08
CA HIS A 214 -3.18 12.47 4.51
C HIS A 214 -2.13 13.49 4.88
N GLY A 215 -0.96 13.48 4.20
CA GLY A 215 0.14 14.40 4.48
C GLY A 215 -0.23 15.87 4.29
N ALA A 216 -1.06 16.20 3.28
CA ALA A 216 -1.50 17.55 3.04
C ALA A 216 -2.46 18.06 4.13
N ILE A 217 -3.43 17.23 4.52
CA ILE A 217 -4.40 17.57 5.58
C ILE A 217 -3.68 17.69 6.92
N MET A 218 -2.86 16.70 7.30
CA MET A 218 -2.04 16.73 8.51
C MET A 218 -1.23 18.03 8.60
N ARG A 219 -0.57 18.42 7.50
CA ARG A 219 0.24 19.63 7.47
C ARG A 219 -0.56 20.89 7.78
N VAL A 220 -1.80 21.00 7.27
CA VAL A 220 -2.70 22.13 7.60
C VAL A 220 -3.05 22.13 9.08
N CYS A 221 -3.33 20.95 9.65
CA CYS A 221 -3.67 20.83 11.09
C CYS A 221 -2.47 21.11 11.99
N ASP A 222 -1.27 20.61 11.62
CA ASP A 222 -0.03 20.81 12.40
C ASP A 222 0.33 22.29 12.56
N VAL A 223 0.23 23.05 11.48
CA VAL A 223 0.61 24.49 11.46
C VAL A 223 -0.59 25.42 11.50
N TYR A 224 -1.74 24.96 12.01
CA TYR A 224 -2.99 25.70 11.94
C TYR A 224 -2.88 27.13 12.49
N GLU A 225 -2.32 27.34 13.68
CA GLU A 225 -2.21 28.65 14.29
C GLU A 225 -1.31 29.63 13.51
N PRO A 226 -0.04 29.29 13.20
CA PRO A 226 0.79 30.20 12.38
C PRO A 226 0.22 30.41 10.98
N LEU A 227 -0.43 29.39 10.40
CA LEU A 227 -1.12 29.51 9.12
C LEU A 227 -2.23 30.55 9.17
N MET A 228 -3.11 30.47 10.18
CA MET A 228 -4.25 31.36 10.32
C MET A 228 -3.81 32.82 10.57
N LYS A 229 -2.82 33.04 11.43
CA LYS A 229 -2.26 34.39 11.67
C LYS A 229 -1.62 35.00 10.43
N THR A 230 -0.94 34.18 9.62
CA THR A 230 -0.36 34.62 8.35
C THR A 230 -1.47 34.98 7.35
N LEU A 231 -2.48 34.12 7.17
CA LEU A 231 -3.59 34.35 6.24
C LEU A 231 -4.44 35.56 6.64
N GLN A 232 -4.60 35.83 7.93
CA GLN A 232 -5.34 36.99 8.43
C GLN A 232 -4.76 38.34 7.99
N SER A 233 -3.44 38.39 7.87
CA SER A 233 -2.73 39.61 7.43
C SER A 233 -2.71 39.80 5.90
N GLN A 234 -3.17 38.82 5.13
CA GLN A 234 -3.11 38.80 3.66
C GLN A 234 -4.49 38.96 3.04
N SER A 235 -4.76 40.11 2.44
CA SER A 235 -6.07 40.49 1.88
C SER A 235 -6.51 39.54 0.74
N ASP A 236 -5.59 39.03 -0.08
CA ASP A 236 -5.84 38.10 -1.20
C ASP A 236 -6.15 36.67 -0.75
N ALA A 237 -5.88 36.32 0.51
CA ALA A 237 -6.17 35.04 1.11
C ALA A 237 -7.35 35.06 2.13
N TYR A 238 -8.03 36.21 2.26
CA TYR A 238 -9.06 36.40 3.27
C TYR A 238 -10.19 35.34 3.19
N ASN A 239 -10.61 34.96 1.98
CA ASN A 239 -11.62 33.89 1.80
C ASN A 239 -11.13 32.52 2.27
N VAL A 240 -9.82 32.23 2.16
CA VAL A 240 -9.21 31.00 2.68
C VAL A 240 -9.18 31.03 4.20
N PHE A 241 -8.80 32.19 4.78
CA PHE A 241 -8.85 32.43 6.21
C PHE A 241 -10.26 32.21 6.77
N LEU A 242 -11.31 32.81 6.18
CA LEU A 242 -12.68 32.61 6.61
C LEU A 242 -13.11 31.14 6.53
N SER A 243 -12.75 30.44 5.45
CA SER A 243 -13.08 29.01 5.33
C SER A 243 -12.42 28.16 6.41
N LEU A 244 -11.17 28.43 6.76
CA LEU A 244 -10.45 27.70 7.82
C LEU A 244 -10.85 28.16 9.23
N ARG A 245 -11.52 29.31 9.39
CA ARG A 245 -12.09 29.77 10.66
C ARG A 245 -13.41 29.06 10.99
N ASN A 246 -14.05 28.44 10.01
CA ASN A 246 -15.29 27.71 10.22
C ASN A 246 -15.05 26.42 11.05
N PHE A 247 -15.72 26.30 12.20
CA PHE A 247 -15.56 25.18 13.14
C PHE A 247 -15.79 23.82 12.46
N LYS A 248 -16.85 23.70 11.68
CA LYS A 248 -17.20 22.45 10.98
C LYS A 248 -16.07 22.01 10.04
N VAL A 249 -15.49 22.94 9.28
CA VAL A 249 -14.35 22.67 8.39
C VAL A 249 -13.15 22.17 9.17
N VAL A 250 -12.82 22.85 10.27
CA VAL A 250 -11.69 22.47 11.13
C VAL A 250 -11.89 21.08 11.71
N TYR A 251 -13.07 20.80 12.26
CA TYR A 251 -13.40 19.47 12.77
C TYR A 251 -13.23 18.38 11.70
N MET A 252 -13.81 18.60 10.52
CA MET A 252 -13.73 17.62 9.43
C MET A 252 -12.29 17.39 8.95
N LEU A 253 -11.43 18.42 8.93
CA LEU A 253 -10.00 18.27 8.60
C LEU A 253 -9.27 17.44 9.67
N HIS A 254 -9.54 17.70 10.97
CA HIS A 254 -8.93 16.95 12.07
C HIS A 254 -9.38 15.49 12.05
N PHE A 255 -10.66 15.23 11.83
CA PHE A 255 -11.18 13.87 11.62
C PHE A 255 -10.53 13.18 10.44
N LEU A 256 -10.46 13.83 9.28
CA LEU A 256 -9.81 13.26 8.10
C LEU A 256 -8.31 12.99 8.34
N ALA A 257 -7.61 13.84 9.09
CA ALA A 257 -6.23 13.59 9.48
C ALA A 257 -6.09 12.28 10.26
N ASP A 258 -6.97 12.02 11.23
CA ASP A 258 -6.93 10.81 12.04
C ASP A 258 -7.35 9.55 11.28
N VAL A 259 -8.48 9.58 10.57
CA VAL A 259 -8.96 8.39 9.84
C VAL A 259 -8.03 8.03 8.66
N LEU A 260 -7.48 9.02 7.96
CA LEU A 260 -6.50 8.78 6.91
C LEU A 260 -5.14 8.31 7.45
N LYS A 261 -4.83 8.57 8.72
CA LYS A 261 -3.64 8.01 9.38
C LYS A 261 -3.73 6.49 9.49
N ILE A 262 -4.92 5.94 9.80
CA ILE A 262 -5.15 4.49 9.81
C ILE A 262 -4.86 3.90 8.43
N MET A 263 -5.44 4.51 7.40
CA MET A 263 -5.22 4.07 6.00
C MET A 263 -3.78 4.23 5.55
N SER A 264 -3.09 5.27 6.01
CA SER A 264 -1.67 5.50 5.77
C SER A 264 -0.82 4.40 6.39
N THR A 265 -1.10 4.02 7.63
CA THR A 265 -0.41 2.93 8.33
C THR A 265 -0.62 1.60 7.59
N LEU A 266 -1.85 1.28 7.21
CA LEU A 266 -2.15 0.09 6.42
C LEU A 266 -1.43 0.09 5.06
N SER A 267 -1.41 1.22 4.37
CA SER A 267 -0.69 1.34 3.09
C SER A 267 0.83 1.17 3.24
N MET A 268 1.44 1.67 4.34
CA MET A 268 2.86 1.48 4.62
C MET A 268 3.20 0.01 4.88
N GLU A 269 2.33 -0.75 5.57
CA GLU A 269 2.50 -2.19 5.72
C GLU A 269 2.57 -2.89 4.35
N PHE A 270 1.68 -2.52 3.43
CA PHE A 270 1.68 -3.07 2.07
C PHE A 270 2.81 -2.54 1.16
N GLN A 271 3.60 -1.57 1.59
CA GLN A 271 4.76 -1.06 0.85
C GLN A 271 6.09 -1.65 1.33
N LYS A 272 6.09 -2.53 2.32
CA LYS A 272 7.28 -3.27 2.76
C LYS A 272 7.86 -4.09 1.61
N GLU A 273 9.12 -4.42 1.69
CA GLU A 273 9.82 -5.20 0.66
C GLU A 273 9.20 -6.60 0.49
N TYR A 274 8.81 -7.21 1.59
CA TYR A 274 8.03 -8.45 1.64
C TYR A 274 6.71 -8.20 2.37
N VAL A 275 5.62 -8.63 1.77
CA VAL A 275 4.27 -8.58 2.35
C VAL A 275 3.73 -10.00 2.42
N ASP A 276 3.52 -10.49 3.63
CA ASP A 276 2.94 -11.81 3.85
C ASP A 276 1.49 -11.85 3.35
N VAL A 277 1.26 -12.64 2.31
CA VAL A 277 -0.07 -12.80 1.71
C VAL A 277 -1.10 -13.37 2.70
N THR A 278 -0.65 -14.12 3.71
CA THR A 278 -1.54 -14.73 4.72
C THR A 278 -2.09 -13.71 5.73
N CYS A 279 -1.48 -12.53 5.83
CA CYS A 279 -1.83 -11.48 6.79
C CYS A 279 -2.66 -10.33 6.20
N ILE A 280 -2.82 -10.25 4.87
CA ILE A 280 -3.49 -9.10 4.21
C ILE A 280 -4.90 -8.88 4.77
N GLY A 281 -5.71 -9.93 4.82
CA GLY A 281 -7.08 -9.85 5.35
C GLY A 281 -7.12 -9.46 6.84
N GLY A 282 -6.18 -9.96 7.64
CA GLY A 282 -6.04 -9.60 9.06
C GLY A 282 -5.71 -8.12 9.26
N LEU A 283 -4.77 -7.59 8.49
CA LEU A 283 -4.41 -6.17 8.51
C LEU A 283 -5.59 -5.27 8.11
N ALA A 284 -6.37 -5.69 7.11
CA ALA A 284 -7.57 -4.98 6.71
C ALA A 284 -8.63 -4.97 7.83
N MET A 285 -8.83 -6.10 8.53
CA MET A 285 -9.77 -6.20 9.66
C MET A 285 -9.34 -5.36 10.86
N ILE A 286 -8.03 -5.28 11.15
CA ILE A 286 -7.49 -4.39 12.19
C ILE A 286 -7.82 -2.94 11.86
N ALA A 287 -7.58 -2.50 10.62
CA ALA A 287 -7.91 -1.14 10.20
C ALA A 287 -9.43 -0.85 10.30
N ILE A 288 -10.29 -1.81 9.94
CA ILE A 288 -11.74 -1.69 10.12
C ILE A 288 -12.09 -1.53 11.61
N GLY A 289 -11.55 -2.40 12.46
CA GLY A 289 -11.80 -2.34 13.92
C GLY A 289 -11.37 -1.00 14.52
N GLU A 290 -10.20 -0.49 14.12
CA GLU A 290 -9.74 0.85 14.55
C GLU A 290 -10.70 1.96 14.11
N ILE A 291 -11.23 1.91 12.88
CA ILE A 291 -12.18 2.91 12.37
C ILE A 291 -13.51 2.81 13.14
N GLU A 292 -14.01 1.59 13.37
CA GLU A 292 -15.25 1.35 14.11
C GLU A 292 -15.12 1.86 15.56
N GLU A 293 -14.07 1.46 16.25
CA GLU A 293 -13.82 1.83 17.66
C GLU A 293 -13.65 3.34 17.82
N GLN A 294 -12.84 3.97 16.97
CA GLN A 294 -12.47 5.38 17.15
C GLN A 294 -13.54 6.36 16.66
N PHE A 295 -14.39 5.98 15.69
CA PHE A 295 -15.26 6.97 15.02
C PHE A 295 -16.74 6.58 14.98
N LEU A 296 -17.12 5.34 15.35
CA LEU A 296 -18.51 4.88 15.23
C LEU A 296 -19.14 4.44 16.56
N HIS A 297 -18.37 4.04 17.57
CA HIS A 297 -18.91 3.47 18.82
C HIS A 297 -19.70 4.44 19.71
N HIS A 298 -19.54 5.76 19.55
CA HIS A 298 -20.17 6.76 20.44
C HIS A 298 -20.95 7.83 19.66
N VAL A 299 -21.64 7.45 18.59
CA VAL A 299 -22.40 8.42 17.80
C VAL A 299 -23.65 8.84 18.52
N MET A 300 -23.58 9.93 19.29
CA MET A 300 -24.75 10.65 19.76
C MET A 300 -25.25 11.58 18.66
N MET A 301 -26.47 11.35 18.18
CA MET A 301 -27.08 12.14 17.10
C MET A 301 -28.07 13.18 17.59
N ASP A 302 -28.20 13.34 18.92
CA ASP A 302 -29.18 14.25 19.52
C ASP A 302 -28.48 15.50 20.04
N LEU A 303 -28.91 16.68 19.57
CA LEU A 303 -28.50 18.00 20.04
C LEU A 303 -28.59 18.19 21.55
N ASN A 304 -29.57 17.55 22.17
CA ASN A 304 -29.81 17.67 23.61
C ASN A 304 -28.89 16.76 24.45
N GLY A 305 -28.13 15.88 23.80
CA GLY A 305 -27.26 14.92 24.47
C GLY A 305 -25.81 15.37 24.64
N PHE A 306 -25.39 16.51 24.08
CA PHE A 306 -24.04 17.01 24.28
C PHE A 306 -23.88 17.77 25.58
N GLU A 307 -22.85 17.40 26.34
CA GLU A 307 -22.36 18.26 27.42
C GLU A 307 -21.90 19.61 26.86
N LYS A 308 -22.05 20.67 27.66
CA LYS A 308 -21.67 22.02 27.26
C LYS A 308 -20.54 22.54 28.14
N ASP A 309 -19.63 23.29 27.51
CA ASP A 309 -18.58 23.99 28.23
C ASP A 309 -19.07 25.23 28.99
N SER A 310 -18.19 25.90 29.71
CA SER A 310 -18.48 27.10 30.47
C SER A 310 -18.99 28.28 29.63
N TYR A 311 -18.87 28.21 28.34
CA TYR A 311 -19.30 29.21 27.35
C TYR A 311 -20.59 28.79 26.63
N ASN A 312 -21.25 27.69 27.10
CA ASN A 312 -22.48 27.14 26.55
C ASN A 312 -22.32 26.54 25.12
N TYR A 313 -21.09 26.15 24.72
CA TYR A 313 -20.83 25.43 23.49
C TYR A 313 -20.80 23.93 23.73
N PRO A 314 -21.26 23.10 22.76
CA PRO A 314 -21.17 21.66 22.87
C PRO A 314 -19.73 21.20 23.01
N ILE A 315 -19.47 20.28 23.93
CA ILE A 315 -18.15 19.64 24.08
C ILE A 315 -17.99 18.59 22.99
N ILE A 316 -16.84 18.59 22.32
CA ILE A 316 -16.53 17.56 21.34
C ILE A 316 -16.39 16.22 22.05
N PRO A 317 -17.16 15.18 21.66
CA PRO A 317 -17.07 13.85 22.28
C PRO A 317 -15.66 13.24 22.13
N GLU A 318 -15.39 12.22 22.94
CA GLU A 318 -14.13 11.46 22.84
C GLU A 318 -14.12 10.56 21.60
N TYR A 319 -13.72 11.12 20.49
CA TYR A 319 -13.50 10.40 19.23
C TYR A 319 -12.03 10.42 18.84
N GLY A 320 -11.64 9.41 18.07
CA GLY A 320 -10.31 9.32 17.51
C GLY A 320 -9.27 8.77 18.48
N ARG A 321 -8.01 8.88 18.09
CA ARG A 321 -6.88 8.41 18.90
C ARG A 321 -6.66 9.34 20.09
N GLU A 322 -6.24 8.81 21.22
CA GLU A 322 -5.92 9.58 22.45
C GLU A 322 -4.96 10.76 22.18
N LYS A 323 -4.02 10.58 21.25
CA LYS A 323 -3.09 11.62 20.77
C LYS A 323 -3.32 11.98 19.30
N GLY A 324 -4.56 11.88 18.81
CA GLY A 324 -4.93 12.21 17.45
C GLY A 324 -5.25 13.71 17.28
N MET A 325 -5.53 14.12 16.05
CA MET A 325 -5.87 15.51 15.73
C MET A 325 -7.21 15.93 16.29
N LEU A 326 -8.21 15.02 16.36
CA LEU A 326 -9.48 15.30 17.02
C LEU A 326 -9.30 15.55 18.51
N SER A 327 -8.44 14.78 19.21
CA SER A 327 -8.15 15.03 20.62
C SER A 327 -7.43 16.37 20.82
N VAL A 328 -6.51 16.73 19.93
CA VAL A 328 -5.85 18.05 19.95
C VAL A 328 -6.87 19.17 19.78
N LEU A 329 -7.84 19.03 18.88
CA LEU A 329 -8.91 20.01 18.69
C LEU A 329 -9.79 20.09 19.95
N ARG A 330 -10.25 18.95 20.48
CA ARG A 330 -11.09 18.87 21.69
C ARG A 330 -10.43 19.56 22.89
N ASP A 331 -9.16 19.23 23.13
CA ASP A 331 -8.44 19.68 24.33
C ASP A 331 -8.02 21.15 24.25
N ALA A 332 -7.81 21.68 23.04
CA ALA A 332 -7.39 23.06 22.81
C ALA A 332 -8.53 24.05 22.55
N ILE A 333 -9.74 23.57 22.21
CA ILE A 333 -10.88 24.46 21.96
C ILE A 333 -11.55 24.87 23.26
N LYS A 334 -11.72 26.18 23.47
CA LYS A 334 -12.41 26.75 24.64
C LYS A 334 -13.44 27.77 24.15
N GLY A 335 -14.71 27.47 24.37
CA GLY A 335 -15.78 28.27 23.80
C GLY A 335 -15.69 28.36 22.29
N ASN A 336 -15.55 29.55 21.75
CA ASN A 336 -15.34 29.79 20.32
C ASN A 336 -13.87 30.01 19.92
N MET A 337 -12.93 29.72 20.81
CA MET A 337 -11.49 29.85 20.52
C MET A 337 -10.83 28.51 20.32
N TYR A 338 -10.11 28.33 19.23
CA TYR A 338 -9.21 27.22 19.02
C TYR A 338 -7.77 27.72 18.89
N LYS A 339 -6.91 27.31 19.81
CA LYS A 339 -5.60 27.94 20.01
C LYS A 339 -5.84 29.44 20.23
N SER A 340 -5.21 30.33 19.48
CA SER A 340 -5.43 31.78 19.59
C SER A 340 -6.39 32.35 18.52
N ILE A 341 -7.10 31.50 17.79
CA ILE A 341 -7.97 31.88 16.67
C ILE A 341 -9.44 31.87 17.09
N LEU A 342 -10.12 32.99 16.85
CA LEU A 342 -11.57 33.08 17.02
C LEU A 342 -12.28 32.31 15.92
N MET A 343 -13.01 31.26 16.28
CA MET A 343 -13.76 30.39 15.38
C MET A 343 -15.17 30.91 15.13
N ASP A 344 -15.67 30.70 13.91
CA ASP A 344 -17.09 30.76 13.63
C ASP A 344 -17.70 29.42 14.08
N ARG A 345 -18.43 29.45 15.21
CA ARG A 345 -19.00 28.27 15.82
C ARG A 345 -20.47 28.50 16.14
N CYS A 346 -21.32 27.55 15.76
CA CYS A 346 -22.74 27.62 16.05
C CYS A 346 -23.02 27.32 17.54
N ILE A 347 -23.77 28.19 18.22
CA ILE A 347 -24.07 28.07 19.66
C ILE A 347 -24.98 26.90 19.96
N ASP A 348 -25.91 26.56 19.06
CA ASP A 348 -26.87 25.45 19.21
C ASP A 348 -26.25 24.06 18.89
N GLY A 349 -25.04 24.03 18.35
CA GLY A 349 -24.32 22.79 18.07
C GLY A 349 -24.62 22.16 16.71
N GLU A 350 -25.37 22.83 15.82
CA GLU A 350 -25.65 22.32 14.46
C GLU A 350 -24.37 21.96 13.69
N ASP A 351 -23.35 22.84 13.74
CA ASP A 351 -22.07 22.59 13.08
C ASP A 351 -21.35 21.35 13.60
N LEU A 352 -21.45 21.07 14.90
CA LEU A 352 -20.89 19.84 15.48
C LEU A 352 -21.63 18.60 14.99
N ILE A 353 -22.96 18.65 14.95
CA ILE A 353 -23.79 17.53 14.46
C ILE A 353 -23.51 17.25 12.99
N GLU A 354 -23.45 18.27 12.14
CA GLU A 354 -23.10 18.08 10.73
C GLU A 354 -21.69 17.50 10.55
N ALA A 355 -20.75 17.93 11.38
CA ALA A 355 -19.39 17.41 11.37
C ALA A 355 -19.32 15.94 11.79
N ILE A 356 -20.04 15.54 12.85
CA ILE A 356 -20.17 14.15 13.32
C ILE A 356 -20.93 13.30 12.28
N ARG A 357 -21.96 13.86 11.64
CA ARG A 357 -22.65 13.18 10.55
C ARG A 357 -21.71 12.86 9.39
N PHE A 358 -20.90 13.83 8.97
CA PHE A 358 -19.86 13.61 7.96
C PHE A 358 -18.86 12.52 8.38
N GLN A 359 -18.36 12.58 9.63
CA GLN A 359 -17.48 11.56 10.21
C GLN A 359 -18.09 10.16 10.10
N THR A 360 -19.34 10.01 10.52
CA THR A 360 -20.06 8.73 10.52
C THR A 360 -20.23 8.18 9.11
N LEU A 361 -20.71 9.01 8.18
CA LEU A 361 -20.97 8.60 6.80
C LEU A 361 -19.68 8.26 6.05
N PHE A 362 -18.62 9.06 6.24
CA PHE A 362 -17.32 8.78 5.64
C PHE A 362 -16.71 7.49 6.19
N SER A 363 -16.75 7.27 7.51
CA SER A 363 -16.22 6.07 8.16
C SER A 363 -16.95 4.81 7.69
N LYS A 364 -18.29 4.83 7.62
CA LYS A 364 -19.08 3.72 7.07
C LYS A 364 -18.74 3.42 5.61
N ALA A 365 -18.69 4.45 4.77
CA ALA A 365 -18.32 4.30 3.37
C ALA A 365 -16.89 3.75 3.20
N LEU A 366 -15.95 4.18 4.07
CA LEU A 366 -14.57 3.68 4.05
C LEU A 366 -14.50 2.21 4.43
N ILE A 367 -15.22 1.78 5.48
CA ILE A 367 -15.30 0.37 5.90
C ILE A 367 -15.86 -0.51 4.78
N GLU A 368 -16.93 -0.07 4.13
CA GLU A 368 -17.53 -0.80 3.00
C GLU A 368 -16.52 -0.98 1.85
N THR A 369 -15.79 0.09 1.52
CA THR A 369 -14.79 0.01 0.45
C THR A 369 -13.60 -0.84 0.84
N ILE A 370 -13.15 -0.86 2.11
CA ILE A 370 -12.12 -1.77 2.60
C ILE A 370 -12.58 -3.22 2.46
N LYS A 371 -13.77 -3.56 2.96
CA LYS A 371 -14.38 -4.88 2.84
C LYS A 371 -14.48 -5.35 1.39
N LYS A 372 -14.85 -4.46 0.47
CA LYS A 372 -14.99 -4.77 -0.95
C LYS A 372 -13.65 -4.94 -1.67
N ARG A 373 -12.67 -4.07 -1.41
CA ARG A 373 -11.44 -3.98 -2.20
C ARG A 373 -10.27 -4.77 -1.65
N LEU A 374 -10.21 -5.04 -0.35
CA LEU A 374 -9.12 -5.79 0.27
C LEU A 374 -9.47 -7.28 0.48
N GLN A 375 -10.43 -7.79 -0.28
CA GLN A 375 -10.65 -9.23 -0.40
C GLN A 375 -9.63 -9.84 -1.36
N ASP A 376 -8.98 -10.90 -0.91
CA ASP A 376 -8.05 -11.66 -1.72
C ASP A 376 -8.74 -12.86 -2.38
N PRO A 377 -8.18 -13.38 -3.49
CA PRO A 377 -8.66 -14.60 -4.10
C PRO A 377 -8.72 -15.74 -3.08
N VAL A 378 -9.78 -16.55 -3.13
CA VAL A 378 -10.05 -17.64 -2.17
C VAL A 378 -8.85 -18.57 -2.01
N THR A 379 -8.13 -18.84 -3.12
CA THR A 379 -6.92 -19.67 -3.12
C THR A 379 -5.78 -19.06 -2.28
N LEU A 380 -5.61 -17.73 -2.31
CA LEU A 380 -4.57 -17.07 -1.51
C LEU A 380 -5.00 -16.93 -0.05
N CYS A 381 -6.29 -16.66 0.20
CA CYS A 381 -6.83 -16.72 1.55
C CYS A 381 -6.64 -18.08 2.21
N ALA A 382 -6.69 -19.17 1.42
CA ALA A 382 -6.50 -20.52 1.94
C ALA A 382 -5.07 -20.79 2.42
N LEU A 383 -4.07 -20.04 1.93
CA LEU A 383 -2.67 -20.17 2.39
C LEU A 383 -2.49 -19.77 3.87
N LYS A 384 -3.41 -19.01 4.46
CA LYS A 384 -3.37 -18.62 5.88
C LYS A 384 -3.26 -19.81 6.83
N MET A 385 -3.80 -20.98 6.44
CA MET A 385 -3.69 -22.20 7.23
C MET A 385 -2.25 -22.74 7.37
N LEU A 386 -1.34 -22.30 6.50
CA LEU A 386 0.08 -22.67 6.52
C LEU A 386 0.92 -21.70 7.36
N SER A 387 0.30 -20.67 7.96
CA SER A 387 0.97 -19.72 8.87
C SER A 387 0.75 -20.14 10.33
N PRO A 388 1.80 -20.51 11.08
CA PRO A 388 1.66 -20.84 12.50
C PRO A 388 1.09 -19.69 13.35
N MET A 389 1.30 -18.45 12.95
CA MET A 389 0.72 -17.28 13.60
C MET A 389 -0.81 -17.30 13.60
N ASN A 390 -1.43 -17.92 12.61
CA ASN A 390 -2.89 -18.08 12.50
C ASN A 390 -3.43 -19.33 13.23
N MET A 391 -2.55 -20.14 13.86
CA MET A 391 -2.94 -21.31 14.61
C MET A 391 -3.33 -20.93 16.04
N SER A 392 -4.62 -20.94 16.33
CA SER A 392 -5.14 -20.67 17.66
C SER A 392 -5.01 -21.88 18.58
N THR A 393 -4.44 -21.70 19.77
CA THR A 393 -4.45 -22.66 20.88
C THR A 393 -5.61 -22.45 21.85
N GLY A 394 -6.44 -21.42 21.65
CA GLY A 394 -7.55 -21.05 22.49
C GLY A 394 -8.64 -22.13 22.58
N SER A 395 -9.59 -21.94 23.46
CA SER A 395 -10.66 -22.87 23.95
C SER A 395 -11.63 -23.41 22.89
N THR A 396 -11.16 -23.69 21.68
CA THR A 396 -11.97 -24.36 20.65
C THR A 396 -12.20 -25.84 21.02
N SER A 397 -13.39 -26.34 20.70
CA SER A 397 -13.73 -27.75 20.91
C SER A 397 -12.73 -28.67 20.21
N ILE A 398 -12.58 -29.91 20.70
CA ILE A 398 -11.72 -30.92 20.08
C ILE A 398 -12.05 -31.11 18.59
N LEU A 399 -13.32 -31.01 18.22
CA LEU A 399 -13.79 -31.11 16.84
C LEU A 399 -13.29 -29.94 15.99
N ALA A 400 -13.40 -28.70 16.50
CA ALA A 400 -12.92 -27.52 15.81
C ALA A 400 -11.40 -27.57 15.56
N ARG A 401 -10.63 -28.08 16.55
CA ARG A 401 -9.20 -28.32 16.35
C ARG A 401 -8.90 -29.37 15.28
N LYS A 402 -9.67 -30.48 15.21
CA LYS A 402 -9.48 -31.53 14.20
C LYS A 402 -9.76 -31.00 12.79
N THR A 403 -10.81 -30.22 12.61
CA THR A 403 -11.27 -29.73 11.29
C THR A 403 -10.59 -28.44 10.84
N MET A 404 -9.83 -27.76 11.72
CA MET A 404 -9.15 -26.51 11.41
C MET A 404 -8.22 -26.66 10.19
N GLY A 405 -8.41 -25.80 9.18
CA GLY A 405 -7.60 -25.74 7.96
C GLY A 405 -7.99 -26.74 6.86
N LEU A 406 -8.92 -27.69 7.11
CA LEU A 406 -9.26 -28.71 6.12
C LEU A 406 -10.00 -28.16 4.89
N ASN A 407 -10.83 -27.13 5.06
CA ASN A 407 -11.53 -26.48 3.96
C ASN A 407 -10.54 -25.67 3.08
N GLU A 408 -9.61 -25.00 3.71
CA GLU A 408 -8.54 -24.29 3.04
C GLU A 408 -7.63 -25.28 2.28
N LEU A 409 -7.28 -26.41 2.92
CA LEU A 409 -6.49 -27.48 2.30
C LEU A 409 -7.19 -28.04 1.06
N LYS A 410 -8.48 -28.30 1.16
CA LYS A 410 -9.31 -28.75 0.03
C LYS A 410 -9.31 -27.71 -1.10
N THR A 411 -9.39 -26.43 -0.76
CA THR A 411 -9.34 -25.33 -1.74
C THR A 411 -8.01 -25.32 -2.49
N LEU A 412 -6.88 -25.45 -1.77
CA LEU A 412 -5.55 -25.52 -2.36
C LEU A 412 -5.36 -26.79 -3.21
N GLY A 413 -5.82 -27.93 -2.72
CA GLY A 413 -5.79 -29.20 -3.45
C GLY A 413 -6.58 -29.15 -4.75
N ASN A 414 -7.79 -28.57 -4.72
CA ASN A 414 -8.61 -28.39 -5.91
C ASN A 414 -7.96 -27.44 -6.93
N PHE A 415 -7.21 -26.45 -6.49
CA PHE A 415 -6.58 -25.49 -7.40
C PHE A 415 -5.23 -25.97 -7.94
N TYR A 416 -4.35 -26.51 -7.10
CA TYR A 416 -2.98 -26.89 -7.46
C TYR A 416 -2.78 -28.39 -7.69
N GLY A 417 -3.66 -29.24 -7.15
CA GLY A 417 -3.56 -30.71 -7.19
C GLY A 417 -4.39 -31.38 -8.27
N ILE A 418 -4.99 -30.62 -9.18
CA ILE A 418 -5.81 -31.18 -10.28
C ILE A 418 -5.21 -30.75 -11.62
N GLN A 419 -5.14 -31.69 -12.56
CA GLN A 419 -4.73 -31.42 -13.93
C GLN A 419 -5.64 -30.35 -14.57
N LYS A 420 -5.06 -29.39 -15.25
CA LYS A 420 -5.80 -28.34 -15.97
C LYS A 420 -5.60 -28.46 -17.47
N MET A 421 -6.65 -28.16 -18.21
CA MET A 421 -6.64 -28.08 -19.68
C MET A 421 -6.85 -26.65 -20.11
N VAL A 422 -5.94 -26.10 -20.93
CA VAL A 422 -6.06 -24.77 -21.51
C VAL A 422 -5.63 -24.85 -22.98
N ASP A 423 -6.50 -24.39 -23.87
CA ASP A 423 -6.29 -24.41 -25.33
C ASP A 423 -5.79 -25.77 -25.87
N GLY A 424 -6.36 -26.85 -25.36
CA GLY A 424 -6.01 -28.25 -25.73
C GLY A 424 -4.68 -28.74 -25.15
N LYS A 425 -3.97 -27.96 -24.34
CA LYS A 425 -2.74 -28.37 -23.64
C LYS A 425 -3.05 -28.81 -22.22
N ALA A 426 -2.48 -29.94 -21.81
CA ALA A 426 -2.58 -30.48 -20.45
C ALA A 426 -1.45 -29.92 -19.58
N PHE A 427 -1.81 -29.45 -18.39
CA PHE A 427 -0.88 -28.98 -17.36
C PHE A 427 -0.98 -29.93 -16.16
N SER A 428 0.12 -30.59 -15.83
CA SER A 428 0.19 -31.52 -14.69
C SER A 428 -0.03 -30.81 -13.37
N PRO A 429 -0.63 -31.47 -12.37
CA PRO A 429 -0.77 -30.93 -11.02
C PRO A 429 0.58 -30.47 -10.46
N ILE A 430 0.55 -29.43 -9.64
CA ILE A 430 1.73 -28.91 -8.91
C ILE A 430 2.01 -29.74 -7.66
N ILE A 431 0.95 -30.19 -7.01
CA ILE A 431 1.00 -30.96 -5.75
C ILE A 431 0.27 -32.30 -5.88
N ASP A 432 0.65 -33.20 -5.02
CA ASP A 432 0.01 -34.51 -4.84
C ASP A 432 -1.04 -34.42 -3.72
N ASN A 433 -2.31 -34.54 -4.08
CA ASN A 433 -3.41 -34.41 -3.12
C ASN A 433 -3.42 -35.54 -2.09
N ASP A 434 -2.95 -36.76 -2.42
CA ASP A 434 -2.98 -37.89 -1.52
C ASP A 434 -2.03 -37.67 -0.33
N LYS A 435 -0.90 -36.99 -0.55
CA LYS A 435 0.08 -36.68 0.50
C LYS A 435 -0.27 -35.43 1.31
N LEU A 436 -1.04 -34.55 0.73
CA LEU A 436 -1.30 -33.22 1.29
C LEU A 436 -1.90 -33.25 2.69
N TYR A 437 -2.85 -34.17 2.94
CA TYR A 437 -3.55 -34.29 4.23
C TYR A 437 -2.65 -34.86 5.34
N ASP A 438 -1.80 -35.81 5.01
CA ASP A 438 -0.86 -36.43 5.95
C ASP A 438 0.22 -35.43 6.35
N GLU A 439 0.78 -34.70 5.38
CA GLU A 439 1.73 -33.65 5.64
C GLU A 439 1.12 -32.53 6.49
N TYR A 440 -0.15 -32.16 6.23
CA TYR A 440 -0.83 -31.14 7.05
C TYR A 440 -1.03 -31.57 8.50
N ALA A 441 -1.30 -32.84 8.76
CA ALA A 441 -1.40 -33.35 10.12
C ALA A 441 -0.05 -33.22 10.88
N ILE A 442 1.08 -33.46 10.20
CA ILE A 442 2.43 -33.29 10.74
C ILE A 442 2.70 -31.81 11.00
N PHE A 443 2.47 -30.98 9.98
CA PHE A 443 2.67 -29.51 10.07
C PHE A 443 1.84 -28.91 11.22
N LYS A 444 0.56 -29.25 11.30
CA LYS A 444 -0.35 -28.73 12.33
C LYS A 444 0.12 -29.03 13.74
N ARG A 445 0.66 -30.23 13.98
CA ARG A 445 1.24 -30.58 15.29
C ARG A 445 2.39 -29.66 15.64
N GLN A 446 3.33 -29.42 14.73
CA GLN A 446 4.49 -28.55 14.95
C GLN A 446 4.06 -27.08 15.08
N ALA A 447 3.13 -26.63 14.23
CA ALA A 447 2.64 -25.26 14.23
C ALA A 447 1.90 -24.87 15.52
N THR A 448 1.27 -25.85 16.19
CA THR A 448 0.59 -25.65 17.48
C THR A 448 1.49 -25.87 18.70
N THR A 449 2.73 -26.26 18.52
CA THR A 449 3.72 -26.51 19.58
C THR A 449 4.98 -25.68 19.38
N GLU A 450 5.96 -26.20 18.67
CA GLU A 450 7.30 -25.60 18.54
C GLU A 450 7.33 -24.33 17.67
N TRP A 451 6.41 -24.22 16.69
CA TRP A 451 6.38 -23.10 15.76
C TRP A 451 5.27 -22.08 16.08
N LEU A 452 4.58 -22.26 17.19
CA LEU A 452 3.47 -21.38 17.57
C LEU A 452 3.89 -19.91 17.61
N GLY A 453 3.09 -19.06 16.94
CA GLY A 453 3.33 -17.61 16.87
C GLY A 453 4.47 -17.16 15.96
N ARG A 454 5.19 -18.09 15.31
CA ARG A 454 6.18 -17.73 14.30
C ARG A 454 5.50 -17.29 13.01
N ASP A 455 6.14 -16.36 12.30
CA ASP A 455 5.62 -15.89 11.02
C ASP A 455 5.80 -16.93 9.88
N PHE A 456 5.08 -16.69 8.80
CA PHE A 456 5.04 -17.58 7.64
C PHE A 456 6.43 -17.74 6.99
N LEU A 457 7.16 -16.64 6.80
CA LEU A 457 8.48 -16.66 6.17
C LEU A 457 9.52 -17.37 7.05
N ASP A 458 9.50 -17.11 8.36
CA ASP A 458 10.47 -17.71 9.30
C ASP A 458 10.39 -19.25 9.26
N VAL A 459 9.16 -19.78 9.36
CA VAL A 459 8.97 -21.25 9.38
C VAL A 459 9.28 -21.87 8.03
N TRP A 460 8.72 -21.35 6.95
CA TRP A 460 8.90 -21.97 5.62
C TRP A 460 10.29 -21.71 5.03
N GLY A 461 10.93 -20.59 5.38
CA GLY A 461 12.33 -20.35 5.07
C GLY A 461 13.27 -21.31 5.81
N MET A 462 12.97 -21.63 7.08
CA MET A 462 13.68 -22.68 7.82
C MET A 462 13.50 -24.06 7.19
N ILE A 463 12.26 -24.46 6.88
CA ILE A 463 11.95 -25.75 6.24
C ILE A 463 12.64 -25.85 4.88
N ASN A 464 12.66 -24.77 4.10
CA ASN A 464 13.33 -24.73 2.79
C ASN A 464 14.85 -24.95 2.86
N CYS A 465 15.46 -24.80 4.01
CA CYS A 465 16.90 -25.03 4.24
C CYS A 465 17.20 -26.29 5.04
N ASN A 466 16.20 -27.10 5.38
CA ASN A 466 16.36 -28.28 6.21
C ASN A 466 15.88 -29.55 5.46
N ASP A 467 16.81 -30.41 5.08
CA ASP A 467 16.50 -31.56 4.23
C ASP A 467 15.53 -32.54 4.88
N VAL A 468 15.58 -32.72 6.20
CA VAL A 468 14.65 -33.60 6.94
C VAL A 468 13.20 -33.07 6.81
N TRP A 469 13.02 -31.75 6.95
CA TRP A 469 11.69 -31.16 6.82
C TRP A 469 11.20 -31.08 5.37
N LYS A 470 12.10 -30.88 4.41
CA LYS A 470 11.77 -30.96 2.97
C LYS A 470 11.20 -32.32 2.58
N GLU A 471 11.79 -33.41 3.10
CA GLU A 471 11.32 -34.77 2.85
C GLU A 471 10.00 -35.09 3.55
N LYS A 472 9.75 -34.49 4.71
CA LYS A 472 8.50 -34.70 5.49
C LYS A 472 7.31 -33.90 4.98
N LEU A 473 7.54 -32.72 4.39
CA LEU A 473 6.50 -31.77 4.00
C LEU A 473 6.68 -31.25 2.56
N PRO A 474 6.95 -32.12 1.56
CA PRO A 474 7.28 -31.67 0.21
C PRO A 474 6.12 -30.94 -0.48
N GLU A 475 4.87 -31.37 -0.31
CA GLU A 475 3.71 -30.76 -0.97
C GLU A 475 3.32 -29.43 -0.31
N LEU A 476 3.35 -29.37 1.03
CA LEU A 476 3.12 -28.13 1.77
C LEU A 476 4.24 -27.12 1.52
N LEU A 477 5.49 -27.57 1.36
CA LEU A 477 6.60 -26.68 1.00
C LEU A 477 6.37 -26.04 -0.37
N LYS A 478 5.92 -26.81 -1.38
CA LYS A 478 5.57 -26.25 -2.69
C LYS A 478 4.53 -25.13 -2.57
N LEU A 479 3.43 -25.39 -1.84
CA LEU A 479 2.37 -24.40 -1.60
C LEU A 479 2.88 -23.15 -0.88
N SER A 480 3.72 -23.35 0.12
CA SER A 480 4.27 -22.26 0.91
C SER A 480 5.27 -21.41 0.12
N LEU A 481 6.13 -22.03 -0.69
CA LEU A 481 6.99 -21.32 -1.61
C LEU A 481 6.19 -20.49 -2.63
N ILE A 482 5.06 -21.03 -3.13
CA ILE A 482 4.12 -20.27 -3.97
C ILE A 482 3.54 -19.09 -3.19
N GLY A 483 3.17 -19.28 -1.92
CA GLY A 483 2.69 -18.19 -1.04
C GLY A 483 3.72 -17.08 -0.83
N LEU A 484 4.98 -17.46 -0.57
CA LEU A 484 6.08 -16.54 -0.32
C LEU A 484 6.42 -15.62 -1.49
N ILE A 485 6.19 -16.08 -2.72
CA ILE A 485 6.52 -15.32 -3.94
C ILE A 485 5.34 -14.51 -4.50
N GLN A 486 4.21 -14.45 -3.79
CA GLN A 486 3.08 -13.67 -4.25
C GLN A 486 3.39 -12.18 -4.29
N CYS A 487 3.07 -11.56 -5.40
CA CYS A 487 3.33 -10.15 -5.64
C CYS A 487 2.18 -9.28 -5.11
N SER A 488 2.06 -9.18 -3.78
CA SER A 488 0.99 -8.45 -3.10
C SER A 488 1.09 -6.92 -3.27
N SER A 489 2.28 -6.42 -3.64
CA SER A 489 2.54 -4.99 -3.80
C SER A 489 3.45 -4.71 -4.98
N THR A 490 3.18 -3.64 -5.72
CA THR A 490 4.06 -3.11 -6.79
C THR A 490 4.93 -1.95 -6.32
N ALA A 491 5.09 -1.76 -5.02
CA ALA A 491 5.89 -0.66 -4.46
C ALA A 491 7.36 -0.68 -4.92
N ALA A 492 7.92 -1.86 -5.24
CA ALA A 492 9.25 -1.97 -5.84
C ALA A 492 9.30 -1.30 -7.23
N CYS A 493 8.25 -1.47 -8.04
CA CYS A 493 8.13 -0.84 -9.36
C CYS A 493 8.07 0.69 -9.23
N GLU A 494 7.28 1.21 -8.30
CA GLU A 494 7.16 2.66 -8.07
C GLU A 494 8.50 3.26 -7.58
N ARG A 495 9.19 2.57 -6.67
CA ARG A 495 10.56 2.97 -6.27
C ARG A 495 11.53 2.95 -7.46
N GLY A 496 11.36 1.99 -8.36
CA GLY A 496 12.12 1.90 -9.62
C GLY A 496 11.87 3.10 -10.52
N PHE A 497 10.61 3.47 -10.76
CA PHE A 497 10.26 4.67 -11.54
C PHE A 497 10.73 5.97 -10.87
N SER A 498 10.67 6.05 -9.55
CA SER A 498 11.22 7.20 -8.83
C SER A 498 12.72 7.37 -9.08
N ARG A 499 13.49 6.27 -9.10
CA ARG A 499 14.92 6.27 -9.46
C ARG A 499 15.14 6.60 -10.94
N LEU A 500 14.32 6.07 -11.84
CA LEU A 500 14.36 6.40 -13.26
C LEU A 500 14.18 7.90 -13.49
N ASN A 501 13.22 8.53 -12.82
CA ASN A 501 12.94 9.96 -12.92
C ASN A 501 14.09 10.85 -12.39
N LEU A 502 14.91 10.35 -11.45
CA LEU A 502 16.15 11.03 -11.04
C LEU A 502 17.22 10.98 -12.11
N ILE A 503 17.26 9.90 -12.90
CA ILE A 503 18.23 9.70 -14.00
C ILE A 503 17.76 10.40 -15.27
N LYS A 504 16.52 10.11 -15.69
CA LYS A 504 15.84 10.75 -16.84
C LYS A 504 15.09 11.99 -16.36
N ASN A 505 15.67 13.16 -16.46
CA ASN A 505 15.01 14.42 -16.17
C ASN A 505 15.14 15.38 -17.35
N LYS A 506 14.36 16.49 -17.33
CA LYS A 506 14.34 17.48 -18.45
C LYS A 506 15.70 18.01 -18.85
N PHE A 507 16.71 17.96 -17.96
CA PHE A 507 18.07 18.45 -18.22
C PHE A 507 19.02 17.36 -18.76
N ARG A 508 18.69 16.07 -18.61
CA ARG A 508 19.51 14.93 -19.00
C ARG A 508 18.99 14.16 -20.22
N ASN A 509 17.87 14.59 -20.80
CA ASN A 509 17.26 13.98 -21.99
C ASN A 509 17.74 14.61 -23.29
N ARG A 510 19.00 15.10 -23.34
CA ARG A 510 19.62 15.58 -24.58
C ARG A 510 20.69 14.63 -25.06
#